data_f80caef16bcf38e3786f093a76d41d70
#
_entry.id   f80caef16bcf38e3786f093a76d41d70
#
_cell.length_a   1.000
_cell.length_b   1.000
_cell.length_c   1.000
_cell.angle_alpha   90.00
_cell.angle_beta   90.00
_cell.angle_gamma   90.00
#
_symmetry.space_group_name_H-M   'P 1'
#
loop_
_entity.id
_entity.type
_entity.pdbx_description
1 polymer ?
#
loop_
_entity_poly.entity_id
_entity_poly.type
_entity_poly.pdbx_seq_one_letter_code
_entity_poly.pdbx_strand_id
1 'polypeptide(L)'
;MTSTLGIISPGNMGSGVGKFLVDGGFRVIAPLKHRSDFTQSRAKAIGIEDVGSLEACIENADIVLSILDPAKALDVAKQVARSMKKLGRSKPFVDCNATSPATAVKMSEIFKDAGGHFIDVGIIGGAPTRKENFPVFFASGPRAEMLDFLDGHGLRVINLGMEVGRG
;
A
#
# COMPACT_ATOMS: atom_id res chain seq x y z
N MET A 1 0.64 -19.72 -5.80
CA MET A 1 1.45 -19.03 -4.75
C MET A 1 0.63 -17.89 -4.21
N THR A 2 0.60 -17.70 -2.90
CA THR A 2 -0.12 -16.59 -2.27
C THR A 2 0.68 -15.31 -2.42
N SER A 3 0.08 -14.25 -2.97
CA SER A 3 0.75 -12.95 -3.12
C SER A 3 1.08 -12.33 -1.76
N THR A 4 2.25 -11.71 -1.66
CA THR A 4 2.71 -11.02 -0.44
C THR A 4 2.54 -9.51 -0.60
N LEU A 5 1.80 -8.89 0.30
CA LEU A 5 1.51 -7.46 0.30
C LEU A 5 2.27 -6.76 1.42
N GLY A 6 3.08 -5.78 1.08
CA GLY A 6 3.78 -4.94 2.04
C GLY A 6 2.93 -3.72 2.40
N ILE A 7 2.69 -3.46 3.68
CA ILE A 7 2.01 -2.25 4.15
C ILE A 7 2.99 -1.36 4.90
N ILE A 8 3.22 -0.17 4.36
CA ILE A 8 4.04 0.82 5.05
C ILE A 8 3.15 1.55 6.07
N SER A 9 3.61 1.54 7.33
CA SER A 9 2.94 2.24 8.43
C SER A 9 1.50 1.78 8.68
N PRO A 10 1.28 0.54 9.21
CA PRO A 10 -0.05 0.05 9.51
C PRO A 10 -0.66 0.80 10.72
N GLY A 11 -1.02 2.06 10.49
CA GLY A 11 -1.81 2.90 11.38
C GLY A 11 -3.24 2.37 11.53
N ASN A 12 -4.20 3.24 11.87
CA ASN A 12 -5.59 2.79 12.04
C ASN A 12 -6.17 2.25 10.72
N MET A 13 -6.08 3.04 9.64
CA MET A 13 -6.57 2.63 8.31
C MET A 13 -5.75 1.45 7.76
N GLY A 14 -4.42 1.53 7.80
CA GLY A 14 -3.55 0.48 7.28
C GLY A 14 -3.71 -0.86 8.01
N SER A 15 -3.98 -0.86 9.31
CA SER A 15 -4.30 -2.08 10.06
C SER A 15 -5.67 -2.63 9.67
N GLY A 16 -6.67 -1.77 9.48
CA GLY A 16 -7.99 -2.19 9.00
C GLY A 16 -7.91 -2.87 7.64
N VAL A 17 -7.28 -2.22 6.66
CA VAL A 17 -7.04 -2.80 5.33
C VAL A 17 -6.22 -4.09 5.43
N GLY A 18 -5.13 -4.07 6.21
CA GLY A 18 -4.27 -5.24 6.40
C GLY A 18 -5.03 -6.45 6.95
N LYS A 19 -5.95 -6.23 7.90
CA LYS A 19 -6.79 -7.31 8.41
C LYS A 19 -7.67 -7.93 7.32
N PHE A 20 -8.32 -7.12 6.49
CA PHE A 20 -9.14 -7.62 5.38
C PHE A 20 -8.31 -8.42 4.37
N LEU A 21 -7.09 -7.98 4.08
CA LEU A 21 -6.17 -8.70 3.21
C LEU A 21 -5.71 -10.03 3.81
N VAL A 22 -5.40 -10.07 5.12
CA VAL A 22 -5.09 -11.33 5.82
C VAL A 22 -6.28 -12.28 5.82
N ASP A 23 -7.48 -11.78 6.14
CA ASP A 23 -8.73 -12.56 6.10
C ASP A 23 -9.06 -13.04 4.66
N GLY A 24 -8.66 -12.28 3.65
CA GLY A 24 -8.76 -12.62 2.22
C GLY A 24 -7.74 -13.66 1.74
N GLY A 25 -6.85 -14.12 2.61
CA GLY A 25 -5.88 -15.18 2.34
C GLY A 25 -4.52 -14.69 1.83
N PHE A 26 -4.23 -13.39 1.87
CA PHE A 26 -2.93 -12.85 1.50
C PHE A 26 -1.93 -12.91 2.66
N ARG A 27 -0.66 -13.07 2.34
CA ARG A 27 0.42 -12.80 3.26
C ARG A 27 0.63 -11.29 3.34
N VAL A 28 0.51 -10.71 4.52
CA VAL A 28 0.69 -9.27 4.74
C VAL A 28 1.91 -9.05 5.64
N ILE A 29 2.84 -8.20 5.18
CA ILE A 29 4.08 -7.88 5.87
C ILE A 29 4.21 -6.38 6.10
N ALA A 30 4.93 -5.96 7.13
CA ALA A 30 5.19 -4.54 7.38
C ALA A 30 6.56 -4.31 8.03
N PRO A 31 7.22 -3.16 7.76
CA PRO A 31 8.46 -2.77 8.42
C PRO A 31 8.14 -2.12 9.77
N LEU A 32 8.21 -2.87 10.87
CA LEU A 32 7.74 -2.41 12.19
C LEU A 32 8.85 -2.05 13.18
N LYS A 33 10.11 -2.29 12.87
CA LYS A 33 11.26 -2.12 13.80
C LYS A 33 11.29 -0.76 14.53
N HIS A 34 10.84 0.32 13.89
CA HIS A 34 10.88 1.67 14.46
C HIS A 34 9.47 2.22 14.74
N ARG A 35 8.47 1.34 14.83
CA ARG A 35 7.10 1.72 15.19
C ARG A 35 6.88 1.59 16.70
N SER A 36 5.88 2.31 17.22
CA SER A 36 5.49 2.20 18.62
C SER A 36 5.07 0.77 18.97
N ASP A 37 5.24 0.37 20.23
CA ASP A 37 4.81 -0.94 20.74
C ASP A 37 3.33 -1.18 20.47
N PHE A 38 2.52 -0.13 20.54
CA PHE A 38 1.10 -0.18 20.21
C PHE A 38 0.86 -0.58 18.74
N THR A 39 1.61 0.02 17.80
CA THR A 39 1.50 -0.33 16.37
C THR A 39 1.96 -1.75 16.10
N GLN A 40 3.08 -2.16 16.71
CA GLN A 40 3.62 -3.52 16.57
C GLN A 40 2.64 -4.56 17.10
N SER A 41 2.12 -4.36 18.33
CA SER A 41 1.16 -5.28 18.97
C SER A 41 -0.14 -5.39 18.15
N ARG A 42 -0.65 -4.27 17.63
CA ARG A 42 -1.84 -4.26 16.80
C ARG A 42 -1.63 -5.02 15.48
N ALA A 43 -0.52 -4.78 14.78
CA ALA A 43 -0.18 -5.48 13.55
C ALA A 43 -0.09 -6.99 13.77
N LYS A 44 0.61 -7.42 14.82
CA LYS A 44 0.73 -8.82 15.22
C LYS A 44 -0.63 -9.48 15.52
N ALA A 45 -1.50 -8.76 16.23
CA ALA A 45 -2.83 -9.27 16.63
C ALA A 45 -3.74 -9.57 15.43
N ILE A 46 -3.52 -8.93 14.29
CA ILE A 46 -4.31 -9.12 13.07
C ILE A 46 -3.59 -9.95 12.00
N GLY A 47 -2.43 -10.52 12.31
CA GLY A 47 -1.69 -11.42 11.42
C GLY A 47 -0.77 -10.72 10.41
N ILE A 48 -0.42 -9.44 10.60
CA ILE A 48 0.63 -8.76 9.83
C ILE A 48 1.99 -9.18 10.38
N GLU A 49 2.85 -9.70 9.51
CA GLU A 49 4.20 -10.12 9.88
C GLU A 49 5.15 -8.92 9.92
N ASP A 50 5.96 -8.83 10.98
CA ASP A 50 7.05 -7.87 11.06
C ASP A 50 8.27 -8.38 10.28
N VAL A 51 8.69 -7.62 9.28
CA VAL A 51 9.93 -7.88 8.50
C VAL A 51 11.07 -6.92 8.87
N GLY A 52 10.90 -6.14 9.92
CA GLY A 52 11.91 -5.23 10.47
C GLY A 52 12.06 -3.95 9.66
N SER A 53 12.72 -3.98 8.51
CA SER A 53 13.09 -2.80 7.72
C SER A 53 12.24 -2.57 6.48
N LEU A 54 12.30 -1.35 5.94
CA LEU A 54 11.68 -1.02 4.65
C LEU A 54 12.29 -1.83 3.51
N GLU A 55 13.59 -2.01 3.53
CA GLU A 55 14.31 -2.80 2.53
C GLU A 55 13.82 -4.25 2.52
N ALA A 56 13.70 -4.88 3.69
CA ALA A 56 13.17 -6.24 3.80
C ALA A 56 11.70 -6.32 3.33
N CYS A 57 10.91 -5.28 3.58
CA CYS A 57 9.54 -5.21 3.07
C CYS A 57 9.52 -5.16 1.54
N ILE A 58 10.35 -4.32 0.91
CA ILE A 58 10.45 -4.20 -0.55
C ILE A 58 10.94 -5.52 -1.18
N GLU A 59 11.93 -6.18 -0.58
CA GLU A 59 12.46 -7.44 -1.10
C GLU A 59 11.41 -8.56 -1.10
N ASN A 60 10.63 -8.66 -0.04
CA ASN A 60 9.70 -9.76 0.17
C ASN A 60 8.28 -9.51 -0.34
N ALA A 61 7.89 -8.26 -0.59
CA ALA A 61 6.57 -7.94 -1.12
C ALA A 61 6.49 -8.12 -2.64
N ASP A 62 5.32 -8.50 -3.13
CA ASP A 62 4.96 -8.43 -4.54
C ASP A 62 4.44 -7.04 -4.89
N ILE A 63 3.70 -6.42 -3.98
CA ILE A 63 3.16 -5.05 -4.08
C ILE A 63 3.38 -4.34 -2.74
N VAL A 64 3.70 -3.04 -2.79
CA VAL A 64 3.89 -2.20 -1.61
C VAL A 64 2.78 -1.16 -1.52
N LEU A 65 1.99 -1.22 -0.44
CA LEU A 65 0.90 -0.29 -0.15
C LEU A 65 1.37 0.77 0.84
N SER A 66 1.18 2.04 0.50
CA SER A 66 1.42 3.20 1.38
C SER A 66 0.09 3.69 1.94
N ILE A 67 -0.15 3.46 3.24
CA ILE A 67 -1.38 3.85 3.93
C ILE A 67 -0.98 4.61 5.20
N LEU A 68 -0.87 5.93 5.11
CA LEU A 68 -0.35 6.77 6.19
C LEU A 68 -0.94 8.19 6.14
N ASP A 69 -0.39 9.09 6.94
CA ASP A 69 -0.74 10.51 6.91
C ASP A 69 -0.42 11.12 5.53
N PRO A 70 -1.41 11.70 4.82
CA PRO A 70 -1.19 12.32 3.50
C PRO A 70 -0.06 13.34 3.47
N ALA A 71 0.18 14.06 4.56
CA ALA A 71 1.29 15.02 4.66
C ALA A 71 2.68 14.38 4.53
N LYS A 72 2.79 13.07 4.77
CA LYS A 72 4.04 12.30 4.69
C LYS A 72 4.15 11.47 3.40
N ALA A 73 3.08 11.38 2.62
CA ALA A 73 3.00 10.49 1.46
C ALA A 73 4.14 10.69 0.46
N LEU A 74 4.41 11.95 0.06
CA LEU A 74 5.46 12.27 -0.90
C LEU A 74 6.87 11.90 -0.38
N ASP A 75 7.16 12.15 0.89
CA ASP A 75 8.48 11.84 1.46
C ASP A 75 8.68 10.33 1.60
N VAL A 76 7.64 9.60 1.96
CA VAL A 76 7.67 8.13 1.99
C VAL A 76 7.82 7.57 0.58
N ALA A 77 7.13 8.10 -0.42
CA ALA A 77 7.28 7.70 -1.82
C ALA A 77 8.73 7.87 -2.31
N LYS A 78 9.37 9.02 -2.00
CA LYS A 78 10.79 9.25 -2.30
C LYS A 78 11.71 8.25 -1.61
N GLN A 79 11.43 7.93 -0.34
CA GLN A 79 12.21 6.96 0.42
C GLN A 79 12.10 5.56 -0.18
N VAL A 80 10.90 5.11 -0.51
CA VAL A 80 10.65 3.80 -1.14
C VAL A 80 11.33 3.70 -2.49
N ALA A 81 11.17 4.71 -3.36
CA ALA A 81 11.80 4.73 -4.68
C ALA A 81 13.34 4.66 -4.59
N ARG A 82 13.95 5.39 -3.63
CA ARG A 82 15.39 5.32 -3.36
C ARG A 82 15.84 3.93 -2.89
N SER A 83 15.07 3.32 -1.98
CA SER A 83 15.36 1.97 -1.50
C SER A 83 15.22 0.93 -2.62
N MET A 84 14.19 1.01 -3.46
CA MET A 84 14.02 0.17 -4.64
C MET A 84 15.22 0.26 -5.60
N LYS A 85 15.66 1.49 -5.90
CA LYS A 85 16.82 1.73 -6.77
C LYS A 85 18.11 1.15 -6.16
N LYS A 86 18.34 1.36 -4.85
CA LYS A 86 19.50 0.82 -4.13
C LYS A 86 19.53 -0.72 -4.13
N LEU A 87 18.37 -1.35 -3.99
CA LEU A 87 18.22 -2.81 -3.99
C LEU A 87 18.22 -3.43 -5.39
N GLY A 88 18.16 -2.62 -6.45
CA GLY A 88 17.95 -3.13 -7.82
C GLY A 88 16.62 -3.87 -7.97
N ARG A 89 15.61 -3.49 -7.22
CA ARG A 89 14.27 -4.09 -7.20
C ARG A 89 13.24 -3.07 -7.64
N SER A 90 12.36 -3.47 -8.56
CA SER A 90 11.20 -2.70 -8.97
C SER A 90 9.93 -3.43 -8.53
N LYS A 91 9.14 -2.79 -7.68
CA LYS A 91 7.86 -3.30 -7.20
C LYS A 91 6.77 -2.30 -7.50
N PRO A 92 5.54 -2.73 -7.78
CA PRO A 92 4.41 -1.81 -7.81
C PRO A 92 4.27 -1.12 -6.46
N PHE A 93 4.21 0.21 -6.49
CA PHE A 93 3.94 1.04 -5.32
C PHE A 93 2.55 1.65 -5.45
N VAL A 94 1.74 1.42 -4.44
CA VAL A 94 0.35 1.87 -4.38
C VAL A 94 0.24 2.94 -3.31
N ASP A 95 0.00 4.18 -3.71
CA ASP A 95 -0.33 5.24 -2.77
C ASP A 95 -1.82 5.22 -2.46
N CYS A 96 -2.16 4.93 -1.21
CA CYS A 96 -3.55 4.86 -0.74
C CYS A 96 -3.90 6.06 0.17
N ASN A 97 -3.21 7.17 -0.01
CA ASN A 97 -3.38 8.34 0.83
C ASN A 97 -4.23 9.40 0.12
N ALA A 98 -5.04 10.15 0.88
CA ALA A 98 -5.84 11.25 0.32
C ALA A 98 -4.94 12.44 -0.04
N THR A 99 -4.17 12.30 -1.11
CA THR A 99 -3.29 13.36 -1.64
C THR A 99 -3.96 14.12 -2.79
N SER A 100 -3.44 15.30 -3.12
CA SER A 100 -3.94 16.03 -4.30
C SER A 100 -3.51 15.34 -5.60
N PRO A 101 -4.27 15.48 -6.70
CA PRO A 101 -3.87 14.96 -8.00
C PRO A 101 -2.46 15.40 -8.43
N ALA A 102 -2.08 16.66 -8.14
CA ALA A 102 -0.74 17.16 -8.42
C ALA A 102 0.35 16.44 -7.61
N THR A 103 0.06 16.03 -6.38
CA THR A 103 0.98 15.23 -5.56
C THR A 103 1.09 13.81 -6.08
N ALA A 104 -0.02 13.19 -6.46
CA ALA A 104 -0.03 11.86 -7.08
C ALA A 104 0.80 11.81 -8.36
N VAL A 105 0.65 12.83 -9.23
CA VAL A 105 1.47 12.96 -10.44
C VAL A 105 2.96 13.06 -10.12
N LYS A 106 3.35 13.88 -9.14
CA LYS A 106 4.77 13.98 -8.69
C LYS A 106 5.30 12.63 -8.20
N MET A 107 4.53 11.88 -7.43
CA MET A 107 4.92 10.55 -6.98
C MET A 107 5.07 9.58 -8.16
N SER A 108 4.18 9.62 -9.12
CA SER A 108 4.26 8.82 -10.35
C SER A 108 5.55 9.08 -11.13
N GLU A 109 5.97 10.33 -11.26
CA GLU A 109 7.24 10.70 -11.92
C GLU A 109 8.45 10.12 -11.16
N ILE A 110 8.46 10.20 -9.82
CA ILE A 110 9.53 9.62 -8.98
C ILE A 110 9.68 8.11 -9.22
N PHE A 111 8.57 7.37 -9.29
CA PHE A 111 8.62 5.93 -9.54
C PHE A 111 8.99 5.60 -10.97
N LYS A 112 8.54 6.39 -11.95
CA LYS A 112 8.97 6.26 -13.35
C LYS A 112 10.50 6.40 -13.49
N ASP A 113 11.08 7.41 -12.84
CA ASP A 113 12.53 7.65 -12.84
C ASP A 113 13.33 6.56 -12.09
N ALA A 114 12.68 5.88 -11.14
CA ALA A 114 13.23 4.73 -10.44
C ALA A 114 13.01 3.39 -11.16
N GLY A 115 12.39 3.39 -12.35
CA GLY A 115 12.03 2.17 -13.10
C GLY A 115 10.90 1.37 -12.46
N GLY A 116 10.10 1.98 -11.59
CA GLY A 116 8.99 1.36 -10.87
C GLY A 116 7.62 1.66 -11.48
N HIS A 117 6.60 1.05 -10.89
CA HIS A 117 5.20 1.30 -11.23
C HIS A 117 4.50 2.00 -10.08
N PHE A 118 3.80 3.08 -10.38
CA PHE A 118 2.98 3.83 -9.43
C PHE A 118 1.49 3.62 -9.72
N ILE A 119 0.73 3.35 -8.68
CA ILE A 119 -0.73 3.24 -8.74
C ILE A 119 -1.29 4.18 -7.67
N ASP A 120 -2.20 5.04 -8.09
CA ASP A 120 -2.92 5.98 -7.22
C ASP A 120 -4.24 5.34 -6.76
N VAL A 121 -4.49 5.35 -5.46
CA VAL A 121 -5.69 4.72 -4.88
C VAL A 121 -6.33 5.63 -3.86
N GLY A 122 -7.59 5.97 -4.08
CA GLY A 122 -8.45 6.52 -3.03
C GLY A 122 -9.16 5.39 -2.27
N ILE A 123 -9.05 5.39 -0.95
CA ILE A 123 -9.86 4.52 -0.09
C ILE A 123 -11.04 5.35 0.42
N ILE A 124 -12.25 4.97 0.03
CA ILE A 124 -13.46 5.64 0.52
C ILE A 124 -14.05 4.86 1.68
N GLY A 125 -14.30 5.57 2.78
CA GLY A 125 -14.86 5.07 4.03
C GLY A 125 -13.92 5.28 5.21
N GLY A 126 -14.41 4.97 6.40
CA GLY A 126 -13.59 4.93 7.62
C GLY A 126 -12.73 3.66 7.67
N ALA A 127 -11.84 3.58 8.67
CA ALA A 127 -11.08 2.35 8.89
C ALA A 127 -12.04 1.15 9.01
N PRO A 128 -11.89 0.13 8.17
CA PRO A 128 -12.83 -0.97 8.12
C PRO A 128 -12.73 -1.79 9.42
N THR A 129 -13.81 -1.82 10.17
CA THR A 129 -13.88 -2.50 11.48
C THR A 129 -14.82 -3.70 11.50
N ARG A 130 -15.65 -3.87 10.48
CA ARG A 130 -16.67 -4.93 10.36
C ARG A 130 -16.61 -5.57 8.99
N LYS A 131 -16.94 -6.88 8.92
CA LYS A 131 -16.98 -7.64 7.66
C LYS A 131 -17.96 -7.08 6.61
N GLU A 132 -18.94 -6.29 7.04
CA GLU A 132 -19.94 -5.68 6.16
C GLU A 132 -19.45 -4.37 5.49
N ASN A 133 -18.36 -3.78 6.00
CA ASN A 133 -17.77 -2.54 5.47
C ASN A 133 -16.46 -2.85 4.75
N PHE A 134 -16.55 -3.46 3.59
CA PHE A 134 -15.38 -3.69 2.74
C PHE A 134 -14.74 -2.36 2.35
N PRO A 135 -13.40 -2.24 2.47
CA PRO A 135 -12.72 -1.09 1.90
C PRO A 135 -12.87 -1.12 0.37
N VAL A 136 -13.21 0.03 -0.20
CA VAL A 136 -13.29 0.19 -1.64
C VAL A 136 -12.08 0.99 -2.10
N PHE A 137 -11.28 0.39 -2.97
CA PHE A 137 -10.13 1.00 -3.62
C PHE A 137 -10.54 1.56 -4.97
N PHE A 138 -10.47 2.85 -5.14
CA PHE A 138 -10.60 3.52 -6.42
C PHE A 138 -9.21 3.69 -7.01
N ALA A 139 -8.82 2.79 -7.89
CA ALA A 139 -7.46 2.71 -8.43
C ALA A 139 -7.34 3.43 -9.76
N SER A 140 -6.28 4.22 -9.93
CA SER A 140 -5.97 4.90 -11.18
C SER A 140 -4.47 4.87 -11.50
N GLY A 141 -4.14 5.03 -12.77
CA GLY A 141 -2.77 5.00 -13.28
C GLY A 141 -2.52 3.90 -14.30
N PRO A 142 -1.37 3.95 -15.02
CA PRO A 142 -1.08 3.07 -16.16
C PRO A 142 -1.05 1.56 -15.84
N ARG A 143 -1.00 1.20 -14.57
CA ARG A 143 -0.91 -0.19 -14.09
C ARG A 143 -1.94 -0.50 -13.00
N ALA A 144 -3.05 0.25 -12.97
CA ALA A 144 -4.12 0.05 -11.97
C ALA A 144 -4.68 -1.37 -12.01
N GLU A 145 -4.70 -2.04 -13.17
CA GLU A 145 -5.10 -3.43 -13.36
C GLU A 145 -4.29 -4.44 -12.52
N MET A 146 -3.10 -4.05 -12.06
CA MET A 146 -2.31 -4.91 -11.16
C MET A 146 -2.96 -5.15 -9.81
N LEU A 147 -4.03 -4.42 -9.47
CA LEU A 147 -4.78 -4.59 -8.22
C LEU A 147 -6.04 -5.45 -8.39
N ASP A 148 -6.41 -5.83 -9.62
CA ASP A 148 -7.67 -6.55 -9.89
C ASP A 148 -7.77 -7.89 -9.13
N PHE A 149 -6.64 -8.54 -8.85
CA PHE A 149 -6.63 -9.80 -8.09
C PHE A 149 -7.03 -9.63 -6.61
N LEU A 150 -7.07 -8.40 -6.10
CA LEU A 150 -7.53 -8.10 -4.74
C LEU A 150 -9.06 -8.03 -4.65
N ASP A 151 -9.74 -7.80 -5.79
CA ASP A 151 -11.19 -7.66 -5.81
C ASP A 151 -11.88 -8.96 -5.38
N GLY A 152 -12.84 -8.85 -4.47
CA GLY A 152 -13.53 -9.99 -3.88
C GLY A 152 -12.74 -10.78 -2.82
N HIS A 153 -11.48 -10.41 -2.56
CA HIS A 153 -10.61 -11.06 -1.57
C HIS A 153 -10.39 -10.18 -0.33
N GLY A 154 -11.47 -9.68 0.26
CA GLY A 154 -11.42 -8.87 1.47
C GLY A 154 -11.52 -7.37 1.23
N LEU A 155 -11.47 -6.92 -0.03
CA LEU A 155 -11.76 -5.56 -0.44
C LEU A 155 -12.36 -5.53 -1.85
N ARG A 156 -12.83 -4.38 -2.27
CA ARG A 156 -13.32 -4.13 -3.63
C ARG A 156 -12.38 -3.19 -4.36
N VAL A 157 -12.10 -3.48 -5.63
CA VAL A 157 -11.29 -2.63 -6.51
C VAL A 157 -12.16 -2.08 -7.64
N ILE A 158 -12.10 -0.76 -7.84
CA ILE A 158 -12.74 -0.06 -8.95
C ILE A 158 -11.64 0.64 -9.73
N ASN A 159 -11.40 0.19 -10.96
CA ASN A 159 -10.41 0.79 -11.83
C ASN A 159 -11.00 2.03 -12.52
N LEU A 160 -10.38 3.19 -12.30
CA LEU A 160 -10.76 4.49 -12.86
C LEU A 160 -10.00 4.84 -14.14
N GLY A 161 -9.16 3.95 -14.64
CA GLY A 161 -8.40 4.13 -15.86
C GLY A 161 -6.95 4.57 -15.66
N MET A 162 -6.31 4.93 -16.77
CA MET A 162 -4.85 5.08 -16.84
C MET A 162 -4.31 6.41 -16.32
N GLU A 163 -5.17 7.38 -16.03
CA GLU A 163 -4.76 8.73 -15.62
C GLU A 163 -4.54 8.78 -14.12
N VAL A 164 -3.31 9.06 -13.68
CA VAL A 164 -2.95 9.26 -12.27
C VAL A 164 -3.64 10.51 -11.70
N GLY A 165 -4.07 10.44 -10.45
CA GLY A 165 -4.75 11.57 -9.78
C GLY A 165 -6.27 11.46 -9.78
N ARG A 166 -6.81 10.30 -10.14
CA ARG A 166 -8.25 9.98 -10.07
C ARG A 166 -8.62 9.04 -8.94
N GLY A 167 -7.61 8.48 -8.27
CA GLY A 167 -7.76 7.60 -7.13
C GLY A 167 -8.08 8.32 -5.82
#